data_5bb7e02812fac84bb5791c844f30140e
#
_entry.id   5bb7e02812fac84bb5791c844f30140e
#
_cell.length_a   1.000
_cell.length_b   1.000
_cell.length_c   1.000
_cell.angle_alpha   90.00
_cell.angle_beta   90.00
_cell.angle_gamma   90.00
#
_symmetry.space_group_name_H-M   'P 1'
#
loop_
_entity.id
_entity.type
_entity.pdbx_description
1 polymer ?
#
loop_
_entity_poly.entity_id
_entity_poly.type
_entity_poly.pdbx_seq_one_letter_code
_entity_poly.pdbx_strand_id
1 'polypeptide(L)'
;MPGQRFTWYNGIGLLLALIFALFPVLWMLSTSFKPSDEWVKVPAVWVSGKPTIDNYLTVLAPEVLLEERGGLSQYDEDGNLLERDAGSGSAGGAMADFLTKSAWQSIYGSLILASGGTALSIIVSLMAALAIARYRFGGNFTPFFILSARMFPPAAIAVPFVIMFSDVGASDTYWGLILVYAAVTVPFATWMLKSFIDDLPHEIEEAAMMDGMSRWKAHLLVTVPLIKGGLVATTLFIFILNWSEFLFALVLTYNKVSSIPVQMAKYFSATEGLLYGAQAALATVSIIPLVIIGFLIQKHLVRGLTLGAIKR
;
A
#
# COMPACT_ATOMS: atom_id res chain seq x y z
N MET A 1 9.64 26.73 -27.52
CA MET A 1 9.90 27.61 -26.37
C MET A 1 11.39 27.65 -26.15
N PRO A 2 12.07 28.83 -26.08
CA PRO A 2 13.49 28.88 -25.80
C PRO A 2 13.70 28.31 -24.40
N GLY A 3 14.66 27.39 -24.28
CA GLY A 3 14.93 26.65 -23.05
C GLY A 3 15.11 27.59 -21.87
N GLN A 4 14.25 27.43 -20.85
CA GLN A 4 14.46 28.07 -19.56
C GLN A 4 15.82 27.59 -19.05
N ARG A 5 16.80 28.51 -19.01
CA ARG A 5 18.12 28.22 -18.47
C ARG A 5 17.94 27.87 -16.98
N PHE A 6 18.38 26.69 -16.62
CA PHE A 6 18.43 26.24 -15.24
C PHE A 6 19.29 27.26 -14.46
N THR A 7 18.64 28.01 -13.60
CA THR A 7 19.29 29.08 -12.82
C THR A 7 19.64 28.56 -11.42
N TRP A 8 20.67 29.11 -10.81
CA TRP A 8 21.18 28.66 -9.50
C TRP A 8 20.09 28.65 -8.41
N TYR A 9 19.15 29.61 -8.43
CA TYR A 9 18.02 29.62 -7.49
C TYR A 9 17.02 28.48 -7.73
N ASN A 10 16.86 28.01 -8.97
CA ASN A 10 16.09 26.79 -9.25
C ASN A 10 16.77 25.55 -8.64
N GLY A 11 18.11 25.53 -8.64
CA GLY A 11 18.88 24.47 -7.97
C GLY A 11 18.72 24.49 -6.46
N ILE A 12 18.75 25.65 -5.84
CA ILE A 12 18.51 25.79 -4.40
C ILE A 12 17.08 25.39 -4.05
N GLY A 13 16.07 25.85 -4.81
CA GLY A 13 14.69 25.46 -4.61
C GLY A 13 14.47 23.94 -4.69
N LEU A 14 15.08 23.31 -5.68
CA LEU A 14 15.07 21.86 -5.85
C LEU A 14 15.73 21.13 -4.67
N LEU A 15 16.89 21.62 -4.22
CA LEU A 15 17.63 21.05 -3.09
C LEU A 15 16.80 21.14 -1.79
N LEU A 16 16.21 22.31 -1.51
CA LEU A 16 15.34 22.49 -0.34
C LEU A 16 14.12 21.59 -0.38
N ALA A 17 13.46 21.48 -1.54
CA ALA A 17 12.33 20.57 -1.73
C ALA A 17 12.74 19.10 -1.53
N LEU A 18 13.92 18.70 -2.00
CA LEU A 18 14.46 17.36 -1.83
C LEU A 18 14.76 17.05 -0.37
N ILE A 19 15.42 17.98 0.35
CA ILE A 19 15.71 17.84 1.79
C ILE A 19 14.40 17.70 2.56
N PHE A 20 13.41 18.57 2.29
CA PHE A 20 12.10 18.52 2.94
C PHE A 20 11.37 17.18 2.69
N ALA A 21 11.39 16.70 1.45
CA ALA A 21 10.73 15.44 1.08
C ALA A 21 11.43 14.21 1.67
N LEU A 22 12.77 14.21 1.71
CA LEU A 22 13.54 13.07 2.24
C LEU A 22 13.64 13.06 3.76
N PHE A 23 13.47 14.22 4.41
CA PHE A 23 13.61 14.35 5.86
C PHE A 23 12.84 13.30 6.68
N PRO A 24 11.51 13.11 6.49
CA PRO A 24 10.76 12.10 7.25
C PRO A 24 11.23 10.67 6.96
N VAL A 25 11.65 10.37 5.73
CA VAL A 25 12.17 9.05 5.35
C VAL A 25 13.53 8.80 6.01
N LEU A 26 14.41 9.78 6.01
CA LEU A 26 15.72 9.69 6.67
C LEU A 26 15.59 9.59 8.19
N TRP A 27 14.63 10.31 8.79
CA TRP A 27 14.33 10.19 10.21
C TRP A 27 13.82 8.79 10.58
N MET A 28 12.91 8.25 9.80
CA MET A 28 12.39 6.89 9.96
C MET A 28 13.51 5.86 9.83
N LEU A 29 14.34 5.97 8.78
CA LEU A 29 15.49 5.11 8.56
C LEU A 29 16.49 5.22 9.73
N SER A 30 16.80 6.43 10.21
CA SER A 30 17.64 6.61 11.39
C SER A 30 17.04 5.94 12.62
N THR A 31 15.72 6.10 12.85
CA THR A 31 15.03 5.55 14.02
C THR A 31 15.02 4.01 14.00
N SER A 32 14.99 3.39 12.83
CA SER A 32 15.04 1.93 12.70
C SER A 32 16.36 1.30 13.21
N PHE A 33 17.42 2.09 13.31
CA PHE A 33 18.73 1.65 13.84
C PHE A 33 19.02 2.16 15.26
N LYS A 34 18.10 2.88 15.91
CA LYS A 34 18.31 3.38 17.27
C LYS A 34 17.94 2.35 18.32
N PRO A 35 18.72 2.24 19.42
CA PRO A 35 18.31 1.50 20.60
C PRO A 35 17.12 2.19 21.29
N SER A 36 16.41 1.46 22.15
CA SER A 36 15.17 1.90 22.78
C SER A 36 15.29 3.18 23.63
N ASP A 37 16.44 3.40 24.25
CA ASP A 37 16.75 4.55 25.09
C ASP A 37 16.93 5.85 24.29
N GLU A 38 17.10 5.77 22.96
CA GLU A 38 17.27 6.92 22.08
C GLU A 38 15.99 7.33 21.33
N TRP A 39 14.93 6.52 21.35
CA TRP A 39 13.72 6.79 20.52
C TRP A 39 13.02 8.10 20.86
N VAL A 40 12.91 8.41 22.17
CA VAL A 40 12.20 9.59 22.71
C VAL A 40 13.11 10.53 23.51
N LYS A 41 14.42 10.40 23.33
CA LYS A 41 15.41 11.20 24.06
C LYS A 41 15.33 12.69 23.68
N VAL A 42 15.48 13.54 24.66
CA VAL A 42 15.54 15.00 24.49
C VAL A 42 16.92 15.52 24.95
N PRO A 43 17.68 16.22 24.11
CA PRO A 43 17.38 16.57 22.70
C PRO A 43 17.35 15.35 21.78
N ALA A 44 16.62 15.46 20.66
CA ALA A 44 16.46 14.36 19.71
C ALA A 44 17.79 13.88 19.12
N VAL A 45 18.04 12.59 19.18
CA VAL A 45 19.23 11.98 18.60
C VAL A 45 19.01 11.75 17.11
N TRP A 46 19.74 12.43 16.25
CA TRP A 46 19.60 12.32 14.79
C TRP A 46 20.28 11.07 14.22
N VAL A 47 21.47 10.79 14.70
CA VAL A 47 22.25 9.61 14.35
C VAL A 47 22.68 8.94 15.64
N SER A 48 22.36 7.67 15.80
CA SER A 48 22.73 6.92 17.00
C SER A 48 24.25 6.77 17.10
N GLY A 49 24.78 6.98 18.31
CA GLY A 49 26.16 6.65 18.63
C GLY A 49 26.39 5.14 18.85
N LYS A 50 25.28 4.36 18.97
CA LYS A 50 25.29 2.91 19.18
C LYS A 50 24.23 2.26 18.30
N PRO A 51 24.37 2.29 16.95
CA PRO A 51 23.36 1.74 16.07
C PRO A 51 23.17 0.23 16.31
N THR A 52 21.93 -0.22 16.29
CA THR A 52 21.54 -1.63 16.46
C THR A 52 20.70 -2.12 15.31
N ILE A 53 20.73 -3.42 15.05
CA ILE A 53 19.85 -4.12 14.12
C ILE A 53 18.69 -4.83 14.85
N ASP A 54 18.62 -4.75 16.16
CA ASP A 54 17.61 -5.44 16.99
C ASP A 54 16.18 -5.15 16.55
N ASN A 55 15.91 -3.92 16.11
CA ASN A 55 14.61 -3.53 15.60
C ASN A 55 14.20 -4.32 14.35
N TYR A 56 15.16 -4.63 13.47
CA TYR A 56 14.91 -5.46 12.28
C TYR A 56 14.78 -6.94 12.68
N LEU A 57 15.59 -7.42 13.63
CA LEU A 57 15.45 -8.77 14.17
C LEU A 57 14.11 -8.96 14.86
N THR A 58 13.68 -7.99 15.68
CA THR A 58 12.33 -8.00 16.30
C THR A 58 11.21 -8.15 15.26
N VAL A 59 11.37 -7.55 14.08
CA VAL A 59 10.35 -7.55 13.03
C VAL A 59 10.44 -8.79 12.14
N LEU A 60 11.64 -9.17 11.70
CA LEU A 60 11.84 -10.18 10.66
C LEU A 60 12.23 -11.55 11.19
N ALA A 61 12.94 -11.61 12.32
CA ALA A 61 13.48 -12.83 12.91
C ALA A 61 13.47 -12.75 14.44
N PRO A 62 12.30 -12.59 15.09
CA PRO A 62 12.20 -12.43 16.54
C PRO A 62 12.78 -13.63 17.30
N GLU A 63 12.75 -14.81 16.72
CA GLU A 63 13.33 -16.02 17.30
C GLU A 63 14.84 -15.87 17.60
N VAL A 64 15.60 -15.17 16.77
CA VAL A 64 17.04 -14.95 16.97
C VAL A 64 17.31 -14.14 18.24
N LEU A 65 16.52 -13.09 18.48
CA LEU A 65 16.65 -12.28 19.69
C LEU A 65 16.24 -13.04 20.95
N LEU A 66 15.27 -13.95 20.81
CA LEU A 66 14.83 -14.79 21.94
C LEU A 66 15.92 -15.78 22.33
N GLU A 67 16.62 -16.38 21.36
CA GLU A 67 17.75 -17.27 21.62
C GLU A 67 18.93 -16.53 22.25
N GLU A 68 19.33 -15.36 21.72
CA GLU A 68 20.44 -14.56 22.25
C GLU A 68 20.22 -14.05 23.67
N ARG A 69 18.96 -13.73 24.03
CA ARG A 69 18.59 -13.22 25.36
C ARG A 69 18.21 -14.30 26.37
N GLY A 70 18.51 -15.57 26.08
CA GLY A 70 18.25 -16.70 26.98
C GLY A 70 16.79 -17.21 26.97
N GLY A 71 16.06 -16.91 25.90
CA GLY A 71 14.67 -17.31 25.74
C GLY A 71 13.69 -16.53 26.63
N LEU A 72 12.39 -16.66 26.38
CA LEU A 72 11.32 -16.22 27.30
C LEU A 72 11.18 -17.12 28.53
N SER A 73 11.99 -18.19 28.61
CA SER A 73 12.07 -19.11 29.72
C SER A 73 12.94 -18.49 30.81
N GLN A 74 12.32 -17.84 31.77
CA GLN A 74 12.99 -17.62 33.05
C GLN A 74 13.07 -18.95 33.75
N TYR A 75 14.29 -19.47 33.91
CA TYR A 75 14.57 -20.59 34.80
C TYR A 75 14.77 -20.03 36.21
N ASP A 76 14.23 -20.72 37.23
CA ASP A 76 14.59 -20.44 38.61
C ASP A 76 16.05 -20.85 38.88
N GLU A 77 16.58 -20.49 40.06
CA GLU A 77 17.94 -20.81 40.46
C GLU A 77 18.18 -22.34 40.51
N ASP A 78 17.13 -23.15 40.51
CA ASP A 78 17.14 -24.60 40.54
C ASP A 78 17.01 -25.23 39.13
N GLY A 79 16.94 -24.41 38.06
CA GLY A 79 16.85 -24.86 36.67
C GLY A 79 15.47 -25.34 36.21
N ASN A 80 14.41 -25.07 36.99
CA ASN A 80 13.03 -25.35 36.59
C ASN A 80 12.50 -24.20 35.76
N LEU A 81 11.80 -24.51 34.66
CA LEU A 81 11.03 -23.53 33.88
C LEU A 81 10.03 -22.86 34.80
N LEU A 82 10.21 -21.57 35.05
CA LEU A 82 9.15 -20.74 35.59
C LEU A 82 8.06 -20.68 34.52
N GLU A 83 7.08 -21.58 34.58
CA GLU A 83 5.87 -21.47 33.81
C GLU A 83 5.27 -20.10 34.11
N ARG A 84 5.42 -19.19 33.18
CA ARG A 84 4.68 -17.96 33.21
C ARG A 84 3.23 -18.37 33.06
N ASP A 85 2.48 -18.25 34.14
CA ASP A 85 1.06 -18.58 34.20
C ASP A 85 0.33 -18.02 32.95
N ALA A 86 0.16 -18.87 31.95
CA ALA A 86 -0.60 -18.58 30.75
C ALA A 86 -2.09 -18.32 31.03
N GLY A 87 -2.45 -18.41 32.31
CA GLY A 87 -3.81 -18.26 32.79
C GLY A 87 -4.19 -16.87 33.30
N SER A 88 -3.23 -15.97 33.53
CA SER A 88 -3.61 -14.58 33.81
C SER A 88 -3.77 -13.85 32.48
N GLY A 89 -4.98 -13.54 32.06
CA GLY A 89 -5.33 -12.77 30.89
C GLY A 89 -4.73 -11.35 30.88
N SER A 90 -3.43 -11.27 31.10
CA SER A 90 -2.69 -10.02 31.09
C SER A 90 -2.31 -9.68 29.65
N ALA A 91 -2.47 -8.42 29.30
CA ALA A 91 -2.02 -7.83 28.03
C ALA A 91 -0.55 -8.20 27.67
N GLY A 92 0.28 -8.52 28.66
CA GLY A 92 1.66 -8.96 28.47
C GLY A 92 1.82 -10.31 27.77
N GLY A 93 0.93 -11.27 27.97
CA GLY A 93 0.97 -12.58 27.28
C GLY A 93 0.65 -12.44 25.78
N ALA A 94 -0.36 -11.65 25.42
CA ALA A 94 -0.73 -11.39 24.04
C ALA A 94 0.35 -10.58 23.31
N MET A 95 1.04 -9.68 23.99
CA MET A 95 2.16 -8.91 23.44
C MET A 95 3.40 -9.78 23.24
N ALA A 96 3.70 -10.68 24.18
CA ALA A 96 4.80 -11.64 24.04
C ALA A 96 4.56 -12.55 22.82
N ASP A 97 3.34 -13.13 22.68
CA ASP A 97 2.96 -13.94 21.51
C ASP A 97 3.04 -13.14 20.21
N PHE A 98 2.71 -11.86 20.23
CA PHE A 98 2.82 -10.97 19.08
C PHE A 98 4.27 -10.69 18.70
N LEU A 99 5.15 -10.42 19.68
CA LEU A 99 6.59 -10.15 19.45
C LEU A 99 7.36 -11.40 19.01
N THR A 100 6.82 -12.59 19.27
CA THR A 100 7.41 -13.85 18.79
C THR A 100 7.07 -14.18 17.33
N LYS A 101 6.05 -13.49 16.77
CA LYS A 101 5.62 -13.71 15.37
C LYS A 101 6.33 -12.75 14.43
N SER A 102 7.06 -13.31 13.48
CA SER A 102 7.67 -12.53 12.40
C SER A 102 6.65 -11.76 11.57
N ALA A 103 7.02 -10.54 11.14
CA ALA A 103 6.18 -9.72 10.27
C ALA A 103 6.08 -10.24 8.81
N TRP A 104 6.74 -11.34 8.48
CA TRP A 104 6.67 -11.92 7.13
C TRP A 104 5.24 -12.19 6.67
N GLN A 105 4.38 -12.68 7.57
CA GLN A 105 2.96 -12.89 7.25
C GLN A 105 2.29 -11.60 6.79
N SER A 106 2.59 -10.47 7.42
CA SER A 106 2.04 -9.16 7.04
C SER A 106 2.63 -8.61 5.75
N ILE A 107 3.91 -8.89 5.49
CA ILE A 107 4.59 -8.51 4.24
C ILE A 107 3.98 -9.28 3.05
N TYR A 108 3.87 -10.60 3.15
CA TYR A 108 3.23 -11.42 2.13
C TYR A 108 1.73 -11.10 2.00
N GLY A 109 1.05 -10.89 3.14
CA GLY A 109 -0.35 -10.49 3.16
C GLY A 109 -0.58 -9.19 2.39
N SER A 110 0.20 -8.15 2.67
CA SER A 110 0.11 -6.89 1.93
C SER A 110 0.40 -7.07 0.44
N LEU A 111 1.38 -7.89 0.07
CA LEU A 111 1.70 -8.14 -1.34
C LEU A 111 0.55 -8.83 -2.06
N ILE A 112 -0.05 -9.85 -1.46
CA ILE A 112 -1.20 -10.57 -2.03
C ILE A 112 -2.41 -9.64 -2.14
N LEU A 113 -2.73 -8.90 -1.07
CA LEU A 113 -3.89 -8.00 -1.01
C LEU A 113 -3.75 -6.85 -2.01
N ALA A 114 -2.60 -6.17 -2.01
CA ALA A 114 -2.38 -5.03 -2.90
C ALA A 114 -2.34 -5.46 -4.37
N SER A 115 -1.63 -6.55 -4.70
CA SER A 115 -1.57 -7.03 -6.09
C SER A 115 -2.90 -7.62 -6.57
N GLY A 116 -3.56 -8.45 -5.74
CA GLY A 116 -4.87 -9.02 -6.06
C GLY A 116 -5.96 -7.97 -6.21
N GLY A 117 -6.05 -7.04 -5.23
CA GLY A 117 -6.99 -5.93 -5.27
C GLY A 117 -6.76 -5.02 -6.48
N THR A 118 -5.49 -4.73 -6.80
CA THR A 118 -5.15 -3.91 -7.98
C THR A 118 -5.49 -4.64 -9.29
N ALA A 119 -5.14 -5.91 -9.43
CA ALA A 119 -5.44 -6.67 -10.63
C ALA A 119 -6.95 -6.73 -10.90
N LEU A 120 -7.74 -7.06 -9.88
CA LEU A 120 -9.20 -7.09 -9.98
C LEU A 120 -9.76 -5.70 -10.29
N SER A 121 -9.27 -4.66 -9.61
CA SER A 121 -9.68 -3.28 -9.84
C SER A 121 -9.43 -2.84 -11.28
N ILE A 122 -8.23 -3.09 -11.82
CA ILE A 122 -7.86 -2.68 -13.18
C ILE A 122 -8.69 -3.43 -14.22
N ILE A 123 -8.92 -4.72 -14.05
CA ILE A 123 -9.74 -5.50 -14.98
C ILE A 123 -11.17 -4.95 -15.04
N VAL A 124 -11.82 -4.79 -13.89
CA VAL A 124 -13.19 -4.29 -13.81
C VAL A 124 -13.27 -2.85 -14.32
N SER A 125 -12.32 -2.00 -13.92
CA SER A 125 -12.29 -0.59 -14.29
C SER A 125 -12.02 -0.37 -15.78
N LEU A 126 -11.19 -1.20 -16.41
CA LEU A 126 -10.94 -1.11 -17.85
C LEU A 126 -12.21 -1.44 -18.64
N MET A 127 -12.92 -2.50 -18.25
CA MET A 127 -14.20 -2.87 -18.86
C MET A 127 -15.24 -1.75 -18.70
N ALA A 128 -15.36 -1.18 -17.48
CA ALA A 128 -16.27 -0.10 -17.20
C ALA A 128 -15.89 1.19 -17.96
N ALA A 129 -14.61 1.54 -17.99
CA ALA A 129 -14.10 2.71 -18.69
C ALA A 129 -14.37 2.63 -20.21
N LEU A 130 -14.14 1.46 -20.84
CA LEU A 130 -14.46 1.22 -22.24
C LEU A 130 -15.97 1.34 -22.51
N ALA A 131 -16.81 0.75 -21.64
CA ALA A 131 -18.26 0.83 -21.76
C ALA A 131 -18.77 2.28 -21.69
N ILE A 132 -18.22 3.07 -20.80
CA ILE A 132 -18.63 4.47 -20.63
C ILE A 132 -18.08 5.37 -21.75
N ALA A 133 -16.78 5.23 -22.09
CA ALA A 133 -16.10 6.08 -23.04
C ALA A 133 -16.57 5.83 -24.49
N ARG A 134 -16.76 4.57 -24.88
CA ARG A 134 -17.06 4.18 -26.26
C ARG A 134 -18.55 4.00 -26.54
N TYR A 135 -19.30 3.52 -25.55
CA TYR A 135 -20.73 3.23 -25.73
C TYR A 135 -21.66 4.21 -25.00
N ARG A 136 -21.07 5.22 -24.31
CA ARG A 136 -21.83 6.19 -23.50
C ARG A 136 -22.82 5.52 -22.53
N PHE A 137 -22.44 4.33 -22.02
CA PHE A 137 -23.29 3.57 -21.12
C PHE A 137 -23.68 4.39 -19.89
N GLY A 138 -25.00 4.50 -19.64
CA GLY A 138 -25.56 5.30 -18.54
C GLY A 138 -25.48 6.83 -18.74
N GLY A 139 -25.09 7.31 -19.92
CA GLY A 139 -25.07 8.74 -20.27
C GLY A 139 -23.97 9.54 -19.56
N ASN A 140 -24.11 10.87 -19.58
CA ASN A 140 -23.11 11.80 -19.05
C ASN A 140 -23.02 11.79 -17.51
N PHE A 141 -24.04 11.30 -16.83
CA PHE A 141 -24.09 11.26 -15.37
C PHE A 141 -23.30 10.09 -14.74
N THR A 142 -23.16 8.99 -15.48
CA THR A 142 -22.54 7.76 -14.96
C THR A 142 -21.11 7.93 -14.44
N PRO A 143 -20.17 8.63 -15.12
CA PRO A 143 -18.83 8.85 -14.60
C PRO A 143 -18.84 9.59 -13.26
N PHE A 144 -19.69 10.60 -13.14
CA PHE A 144 -19.86 11.35 -11.90
C PHE A 144 -20.46 10.49 -10.79
N PHE A 145 -21.50 9.71 -11.10
CA PHE A 145 -22.15 8.81 -10.13
C PHE A 145 -21.17 7.76 -9.59
N ILE A 146 -20.38 7.13 -10.47
CA ILE A 146 -19.36 6.16 -10.07
C ILE A 146 -18.32 6.81 -9.15
N LEU A 147 -17.84 8.00 -9.50
CA LEU A 147 -16.86 8.72 -8.69
C LEU A 147 -17.45 9.16 -7.34
N SER A 148 -18.73 9.54 -7.30
CA SER A 148 -19.42 9.98 -6.07
C SER A 148 -19.50 8.86 -5.01
N ALA A 149 -19.49 7.60 -5.42
CA ALA A 149 -19.41 6.47 -4.49
C ALA A 149 -18.17 6.52 -3.58
N ARG A 150 -17.08 7.16 -4.03
CA ARG A 150 -15.87 7.37 -3.24
C ARG A 150 -15.98 8.50 -2.22
N MET A 151 -17.00 9.34 -2.32
CA MET A 151 -17.24 10.43 -1.35
C MET A 151 -17.83 9.91 -0.03
N PHE A 152 -18.32 8.69 0.00
CA PHE A 152 -18.74 8.06 1.25
C PHE A 152 -17.55 7.86 2.18
N PRO A 153 -17.65 8.28 3.46
CA PRO A 153 -16.59 8.04 4.43
C PRO A 153 -16.36 6.53 4.62
N PRO A 154 -15.14 6.02 4.39
CA PRO A 154 -14.87 4.58 4.55
C PRO A 154 -15.24 4.03 5.93
N ALA A 155 -15.06 4.83 6.98
CA ALA A 155 -15.45 4.45 8.35
C ALA A 155 -16.95 4.21 8.51
N ALA A 156 -17.80 4.91 7.77
CA ALA A 156 -19.25 4.75 7.85
C ALA A 156 -19.72 3.41 7.24
N ILE A 157 -19.01 2.92 6.22
CA ILE A 157 -19.35 1.65 5.56
C ILE A 157 -18.60 0.45 6.18
N ALA A 158 -17.60 0.69 7.02
CA ALA A 158 -16.81 -0.37 7.63
C ALA A 158 -17.66 -1.33 8.48
N VAL A 159 -18.56 -0.80 9.33
CA VAL A 159 -19.42 -1.61 10.19
C VAL A 159 -20.38 -2.50 9.40
N PRO A 160 -21.16 -1.98 8.43
CA PRO A 160 -21.96 -2.84 7.55
C PRO A 160 -21.13 -3.92 6.84
N PHE A 161 -19.92 -3.61 6.39
CA PHE A 161 -19.05 -4.61 5.76
C PHE A 161 -18.64 -5.72 6.72
N VAL A 162 -18.31 -5.40 7.98
CA VAL A 162 -17.98 -6.42 8.99
C VAL A 162 -19.13 -7.41 9.13
N ILE A 163 -20.37 -6.93 9.24
CA ILE A 163 -21.57 -7.80 9.39
C ILE A 163 -21.72 -8.66 8.13
N MET A 164 -21.80 -8.04 6.96
CA MET A 164 -22.00 -8.76 5.68
C MET A 164 -20.92 -9.81 5.42
N PHE A 165 -19.65 -9.49 5.68
CA PHE A 165 -18.54 -10.40 5.43
C PHE A 165 -18.46 -11.51 6.48
N SER A 166 -18.90 -11.25 7.72
CA SER A 166 -19.05 -12.28 8.74
C SER A 166 -20.12 -13.29 8.36
N ASP A 167 -21.29 -12.83 7.90
CA ASP A 167 -22.42 -13.69 7.53
C ASP A 167 -22.10 -14.65 6.39
N VAL A 168 -21.27 -14.23 5.43
CA VAL A 168 -20.85 -15.04 4.28
C VAL A 168 -19.51 -15.76 4.50
N GLY A 169 -18.91 -15.67 5.69
CA GLY A 169 -17.62 -16.29 6.00
C GLY A 169 -16.43 -15.70 5.22
N ALA A 170 -16.54 -14.44 4.78
CA ALA A 170 -15.50 -13.74 4.02
C ALA A 170 -14.54 -12.95 4.92
N SER A 171 -14.89 -12.75 6.19
CA SER A 171 -14.02 -12.12 7.19
C SER A 171 -12.76 -12.94 7.38
N ASP A 172 -11.62 -12.24 7.60
CA ASP A 172 -10.29 -12.84 7.81
C ASP A 172 -9.85 -13.77 6.65
N THR A 173 -10.23 -13.39 5.41
CA THR A 173 -9.84 -14.10 4.19
C THR A 173 -9.20 -13.17 3.17
N TYR A 174 -8.23 -13.68 2.40
CA TYR A 174 -7.61 -12.90 1.33
C TYR A 174 -8.61 -12.50 0.24
N TRP A 175 -9.48 -13.41 -0.20
CA TRP A 175 -10.46 -13.13 -1.24
C TRP A 175 -11.47 -12.06 -0.81
N GLY A 176 -11.90 -12.08 0.46
CA GLY A 176 -12.79 -11.08 1.00
C GLY A 176 -12.19 -9.68 0.95
N LEU A 177 -10.95 -9.53 1.45
CA LEU A 177 -10.26 -8.23 1.41
C LEU A 177 -9.94 -7.79 -0.02
N ILE A 178 -9.53 -8.68 -0.92
CA ILE A 178 -9.28 -8.36 -2.32
C ILE A 178 -10.54 -7.77 -2.97
N LEU A 179 -11.73 -8.33 -2.69
CA LEU A 179 -13.00 -7.78 -3.18
C LEU A 179 -13.26 -6.37 -2.64
N VAL A 180 -13.04 -6.14 -1.33
CA VAL A 180 -13.21 -4.81 -0.74
C VAL A 180 -12.22 -3.81 -1.33
N TYR A 181 -10.95 -4.16 -1.44
CA TYR A 181 -9.91 -3.31 -2.02
C TYR A 181 -10.25 -2.92 -3.46
N ALA A 182 -10.69 -3.89 -4.26
CA ALA A 182 -11.16 -3.62 -5.61
C ALA A 182 -12.40 -2.74 -5.62
N ALA A 183 -13.43 -3.05 -4.83
CA ALA A 183 -14.67 -2.28 -4.79
C ALA A 183 -14.42 -0.80 -4.44
N VAL A 184 -13.53 -0.54 -3.50
CA VAL A 184 -13.17 0.82 -3.08
C VAL A 184 -12.35 1.56 -4.13
N THR A 185 -11.51 0.87 -4.92
CA THR A 185 -10.59 1.52 -5.87
C THR A 185 -11.12 1.56 -7.31
N VAL A 186 -12.05 0.67 -7.70
CA VAL A 186 -12.68 0.64 -9.03
C VAL A 186 -13.23 1.99 -9.48
N PRO A 187 -13.96 2.78 -8.67
CA PRO A 187 -14.48 4.07 -9.10
C PRO A 187 -13.41 5.01 -9.62
N PHE A 188 -12.31 5.11 -8.89
CA PHE A 188 -11.21 5.99 -9.24
C PHE A 188 -10.41 5.48 -10.45
N ALA A 189 -10.13 4.18 -10.49
CA ALA A 189 -9.45 3.55 -11.62
C ALA A 189 -10.26 3.68 -12.91
N THR A 190 -11.59 3.53 -12.84
CA THR A 190 -12.50 3.72 -13.98
C THR A 190 -12.43 5.14 -14.50
N TRP A 191 -12.46 6.13 -13.62
CA TRP A 191 -12.36 7.54 -14.00
C TRP A 191 -11.04 7.87 -14.68
N MET A 192 -9.92 7.40 -14.12
CA MET A 192 -8.60 7.58 -14.72
C MET A 192 -8.49 6.92 -16.09
N LEU A 193 -8.85 5.63 -16.20
CA LEU A 193 -8.76 4.89 -17.46
C LEU A 193 -9.69 5.49 -18.54
N LYS A 194 -10.90 5.91 -18.15
CA LYS A 194 -11.81 6.62 -19.06
C LYS A 194 -11.16 7.85 -19.67
N SER A 195 -10.48 8.68 -18.87
CA SER A 195 -9.80 9.87 -19.37
C SER A 195 -8.76 9.54 -20.45
N PHE A 196 -7.97 8.49 -20.26
CA PHE A 196 -6.99 8.05 -21.27
C PHE A 196 -7.66 7.47 -22.54
N ILE A 197 -8.80 6.81 -22.39
CA ILE A 197 -9.55 6.29 -23.53
C ILE A 197 -10.23 7.44 -24.31
N ASP A 198 -10.78 8.44 -23.62
CA ASP A 198 -11.41 9.60 -24.26
C ASP A 198 -10.41 10.43 -25.09
N ASP A 199 -9.12 10.41 -24.72
CA ASP A 199 -8.07 11.10 -25.47
C ASP A 199 -7.73 10.43 -26.82
N LEU A 200 -8.18 9.19 -27.05
CA LEU A 200 -7.97 8.48 -28.31
C LEU A 200 -9.11 8.76 -29.32
N PRO A 201 -8.79 9.14 -30.57
CA PRO A 201 -9.76 9.28 -31.65
C PRO A 201 -10.53 7.96 -31.90
N HIS A 202 -11.83 8.04 -32.10
CA HIS A 202 -12.69 6.88 -32.38
C HIS A 202 -12.33 6.20 -33.70
N GLU A 203 -11.87 6.98 -34.68
CA GLU A 203 -11.51 6.56 -36.02
C GLU A 203 -10.45 5.44 -36.03
N ILE A 204 -9.59 5.38 -35.02
CA ILE A 204 -8.56 4.34 -34.91
C ILE A 204 -9.20 2.96 -34.70
N GLU A 205 -10.23 2.89 -33.85
CA GLU A 205 -10.98 1.65 -33.59
C GLU A 205 -11.85 1.29 -34.78
N GLU A 206 -12.49 2.29 -35.43
CA GLU A 206 -13.30 2.11 -36.62
C GLU A 206 -12.47 1.54 -37.79
N ALA A 207 -11.26 2.06 -38.00
CA ALA A 207 -10.34 1.56 -39.01
C ALA A 207 -9.98 0.07 -38.74
N ALA A 208 -9.67 -0.31 -37.50
CA ALA A 208 -9.42 -1.69 -37.15
C ALA A 208 -10.62 -2.61 -37.40
N MET A 209 -11.83 -2.11 -37.19
CA MET A 209 -13.07 -2.86 -37.50
C MET A 209 -13.29 -2.97 -39.02
N MET A 210 -12.93 -1.95 -39.80
CA MET A 210 -12.96 -2.05 -41.27
C MET A 210 -11.97 -3.09 -41.81
N ASP A 211 -10.84 -3.28 -41.12
CA ASP A 211 -9.86 -4.36 -41.39
C ASP A 211 -10.35 -5.74 -40.94
N GLY A 212 -11.61 -5.89 -40.50
CA GLY A 212 -12.23 -7.17 -40.14
C GLY A 212 -12.07 -7.58 -38.67
N MET A 213 -11.57 -6.70 -37.81
CA MET A 213 -11.50 -6.99 -36.38
C MET A 213 -12.88 -6.89 -35.74
N SER A 214 -13.22 -7.84 -34.83
CA SER A 214 -14.36 -7.65 -33.96
C SER A 214 -14.11 -6.53 -32.96
N ARG A 215 -15.17 -5.90 -32.43
CA ARG A 215 -15.08 -4.79 -31.45
C ARG A 215 -14.18 -5.12 -30.26
N TRP A 216 -14.31 -6.32 -29.69
CA TRP A 216 -13.46 -6.76 -28.58
C TRP A 216 -11.99 -6.86 -28.96
N LYS A 217 -11.71 -7.36 -30.17
CA LYS A 217 -10.33 -7.40 -30.66
C LYS A 217 -9.76 -6.00 -30.88
N ALA A 218 -10.54 -5.09 -31.44
CA ALA A 218 -10.13 -3.68 -31.59
C ALA A 218 -9.81 -3.04 -30.24
N HIS A 219 -10.65 -3.23 -29.21
CA HIS A 219 -10.36 -2.73 -27.87
C HIS A 219 -9.08 -3.35 -27.27
N LEU A 220 -8.93 -4.67 -27.30
CA LEU A 220 -7.82 -5.35 -26.65
C LEU A 220 -6.48 -5.18 -27.41
N LEU A 221 -6.51 -5.21 -28.75
CA LEU A 221 -5.30 -5.20 -29.59
C LEU A 221 -4.91 -3.81 -30.09
N VAL A 222 -5.83 -2.84 -30.05
CA VAL A 222 -5.56 -1.46 -30.50
C VAL A 222 -5.68 -0.47 -29.35
N THR A 223 -6.85 -0.35 -28.71
CA THR A 223 -7.09 0.65 -27.66
C THR A 223 -6.18 0.44 -26.46
N VAL A 224 -6.16 -0.77 -25.90
CA VAL A 224 -5.37 -1.07 -24.67
C VAL A 224 -3.86 -0.84 -24.88
N PRO A 225 -3.22 -1.28 -25.97
CA PRO A 225 -1.84 -0.95 -26.23
C PRO A 225 -1.57 0.56 -26.41
N LEU A 226 -2.51 1.29 -26.98
CA LEU A 226 -2.35 2.74 -27.15
C LEU A 226 -2.39 3.50 -25.83
N ILE A 227 -3.25 3.08 -24.89
CA ILE A 227 -3.35 3.68 -23.55
C ILE A 227 -2.37 3.07 -22.55
N LYS A 228 -1.42 2.23 -22.96
CA LYS A 228 -0.52 1.52 -22.03
C LYS A 228 0.17 2.42 -21.00
N GLY A 229 0.53 3.63 -21.37
CA GLY A 229 1.11 4.61 -20.45
C GLY A 229 0.14 4.98 -19.32
N GLY A 230 -1.11 5.28 -19.68
CA GLY A 230 -2.19 5.56 -18.73
C GLY A 230 -2.57 4.35 -17.90
N LEU A 231 -2.61 3.17 -18.52
CA LEU A 231 -2.91 1.92 -17.83
C LEU A 231 -1.86 1.63 -16.75
N VAL A 232 -0.58 1.75 -17.07
CA VAL A 232 0.53 1.55 -16.13
C VAL A 232 0.49 2.58 -15.00
N ALA A 233 0.26 3.86 -15.31
CA ALA A 233 0.13 4.92 -14.31
C ALA A 233 -1.04 4.67 -13.35
N THR A 234 -2.21 4.29 -13.90
CA THR A 234 -3.39 3.95 -13.10
C THR A 234 -3.11 2.72 -12.22
N THR A 235 -2.49 1.68 -12.78
CA THR A 235 -2.15 0.46 -12.02
C THR A 235 -1.24 0.77 -10.84
N LEU A 236 -0.20 1.58 -11.04
CA LEU A 236 0.69 1.99 -9.97
C LEU A 236 -0.05 2.77 -8.88
N PHE A 237 -0.88 3.73 -9.27
CA PHE A 237 -1.62 4.54 -8.33
C PHE A 237 -2.58 3.68 -7.47
N ILE A 238 -3.32 2.76 -8.11
CA ILE A 238 -4.21 1.84 -7.41
C ILE A 238 -3.42 0.87 -6.51
N PHE A 239 -2.25 0.41 -6.95
CA PHE A 239 -1.39 -0.43 -6.12
C PHE A 239 -0.94 0.30 -4.85
N ILE A 240 -0.52 1.57 -4.96
CA ILE A 240 -0.13 2.38 -3.80
C ILE A 240 -1.30 2.56 -2.84
N LEU A 241 -2.52 2.81 -3.34
CA LEU A 241 -3.72 2.93 -2.52
C LEU A 241 -4.03 1.63 -1.77
N ASN A 242 -3.97 0.49 -2.46
CA ASN A 242 -4.22 -0.81 -1.86
C ASN A 242 -3.10 -1.24 -0.90
N TRP A 243 -1.84 -0.88 -1.20
CA TRP A 243 -0.68 -1.16 -0.32
C TRP A 243 -0.76 -0.42 1.01
N SER A 244 -1.27 0.80 1.00
CA SER A 244 -1.41 1.65 2.18
C SER A 244 -2.78 1.54 2.85
N GLU A 245 -3.65 0.62 2.39
CA GLU A 245 -4.97 0.44 2.98
C GLU A 245 -4.86 -0.14 4.40
N PHE A 246 -5.50 0.52 5.33
CA PHE A 246 -5.43 0.19 6.75
C PHE A 246 -6.80 -0.15 7.34
N LEU A 247 -7.83 0.67 7.03
CA LEU A 247 -9.10 0.64 7.75
C LEU A 247 -9.85 -0.67 7.56
N PHE A 248 -10.05 -1.08 6.30
CA PHE A 248 -10.78 -2.32 6.01
C PHE A 248 -9.99 -3.55 6.44
N ALA A 249 -8.66 -3.52 6.30
CA ALA A 249 -7.82 -4.58 6.83
C ALA A 249 -7.96 -4.67 8.37
N LEU A 250 -7.95 -3.55 9.07
CA LEU A 250 -8.07 -3.52 10.53
C LEU A 250 -9.39 -4.13 11.02
N VAL A 251 -10.51 -3.81 10.34
CA VAL A 251 -11.85 -4.22 10.82
C VAL A 251 -12.28 -5.60 10.31
N LEU A 252 -11.70 -6.09 9.22
CA LEU A 252 -12.08 -7.36 8.58
C LEU A 252 -11.10 -8.50 8.84
N THR A 253 -9.95 -8.26 9.50
CA THR A 253 -8.96 -9.31 9.78
C THR A 253 -8.65 -9.41 11.27
N TYR A 254 -8.31 -10.63 11.72
CA TYR A 254 -7.93 -10.85 13.12
C TYR A 254 -6.76 -11.85 13.30
N ASN A 255 -6.72 -12.97 12.58
CA ASN A 255 -5.72 -14.02 12.83
C ASN A 255 -5.02 -14.54 11.58
N LYS A 256 -5.78 -14.85 10.50
CA LYS A 256 -5.26 -15.55 9.32
C LYS A 256 -4.61 -14.59 8.32
N VAL A 257 -5.20 -13.42 8.16
CA VAL A 257 -4.74 -12.39 7.23
C VAL A 257 -4.20 -11.22 8.03
N SER A 258 -3.04 -10.74 7.63
CA SER A 258 -2.44 -9.53 8.21
C SER A 258 -1.86 -8.67 7.09
N SER A 259 -1.93 -7.35 7.26
CA SER A 259 -1.28 -6.39 6.37
C SER A 259 -0.24 -5.58 7.12
N ILE A 260 0.73 -5.01 6.40
CA ILE A 260 1.79 -4.17 7.00
C ILE A 260 1.19 -3.01 7.79
N PRO A 261 0.21 -2.21 7.27
CA PRO A 261 -0.37 -1.12 8.04
C PRO A 261 -1.02 -1.58 9.35
N VAL A 262 -1.72 -2.73 9.35
CA VAL A 262 -2.32 -3.30 10.56
C VAL A 262 -1.24 -3.79 11.53
N GLN A 263 -0.20 -4.44 11.03
CA GLN A 263 0.93 -4.87 11.83
C GLN A 263 1.66 -3.68 12.49
N MET A 264 1.88 -2.61 11.75
CA MET A 264 2.51 -1.39 12.29
C MET A 264 1.67 -0.77 13.42
N ALA A 265 0.34 -0.80 13.32
CA ALA A 265 -0.53 -0.31 14.38
C ALA A 265 -0.43 -1.14 15.67
N LYS A 266 -0.15 -2.44 15.55
CA LYS A 266 0.01 -3.33 16.71
C LYS A 266 1.30 -3.08 17.52
N TYR A 267 2.31 -2.40 16.96
CA TYR A 267 3.51 -1.99 17.70
C TYR A 267 3.24 -0.86 18.72
N PHE A 268 2.00 -0.40 18.83
CA PHE A 268 1.56 0.45 19.91
C PHE A 268 1.00 -0.42 21.04
N SER A 269 1.64 -0.41 22.20
CA SER A 269 1.18 -1.10 23.41
C SER A 269 0.78 -0.09 24.49
N ALA A 270 -0.34 -0.32 25.12
CA ALA A 270 -0.79 0.51 26.24
C ALA A 270 0.10 0.35 27.49
N THR A 271 0.77 -0.80 27.64
CA THR A 271 1.61 -1.14 28.81
C THR A 271 3.08 -0.84 28.62
N GLU A 272 3.62 -1.04 27.42
CA GLU A 272 5.04 -0.87 27.11
C GLU A 272 5.34 0.40 26.28
N GLY A 273 4.29 1.12 25.87
CA GLY A 273 4.40 2.29 25.03
C GLY A 273 4.59 1.92 23.54
N LEU A 274 5.10 2.88 22.77
CA LEU A 274 5.27 2.73 21.33
C LEU A 274 6.65 2.13 21.03
N LEU A 275 6.68 1.00 20.32
CA LEU A 275 7.91 0.38 19.82
C LEU A 275 8.37 1.10 18.53
N TYR A 276 8.85 2.34 18.68
CA TYR A 276 9.22 3.22 17.56
C TYR A 276 10.27 2.58 16.64
N GLY A 277 11.25 1.86 17.19
CA GLY A 277 12.30 1.23 16.40
C GLY A 277 11.76 0.10 15.51
N ALA A 278 10.95 -0.81 16.06
CA ALA A 278 10.33 -1.90 15.31
C ALA A 278 9.33 -1.37 14.26
N GLN A 279 8.54 -0.36 14.62
CA GLN A 279 7.64 0.31 13.67
C GLN A 279 8.42 0.96 12.53
N ALA A 280 9.52 1.66 12.83
CA ALA A 280 10.39 2.28 11.84
C ALA A 280 11.10 1.24 10.95
N ALA A 281 11.52 0.10 11.51
CA ALA A 281 12.12 -0.99 10.77
C ALA A 281 11.12 -1.61 9.78
N LEU A 282 9.89 -1.92 10.22
CA LEU A 282 8.84 -2.43 9.33
C LEU A 282 8.44 -1.42 8.26
N ALA A 283 8.34 -0.14 8.62
CA ALA A 283 8.07 0.94 7.67
C ALA A 283 9.18 1.05 6.60
N THR A 284 10.44 0.93 7.01
CA THR A 284 11.58 0.93 6.07
C THR A 284 11.51 -0.24 5.10
N VAL A 285 11.21 -1.44 5.58
CA VAL A 285 11.02 -2.63 4.73
C VAL A 285 9.83 -2.44 3.79
N SER A 286 8.74 -1.81 4.26
CA SER A 286 7.53 -1.58 3.47
C SER A 286 7.70 -0.62 2.29
N ILE A 287 8.70 0.25 2.33
CA ILE A 287 9.00 1.17 1.22
C ILE A 287 9.68 0.45 0.05
N ILE A 288 10.40 -0.63 0.29
CA ILE A 288 11.21 -1.32 -0.74
C ILE A 288 10.36 -1.72 -1.96
N PRO A 289 9.21 -2.41 -1.83
CA PRO A 289 8.38 -2.75 -2.99
C PRO A 289 7.90 -1.52 -3.77
N LEU A 290 7.53 -0.44 -3.09
CA LEU A 290 7.06 0.80 -3.73
C LEU A 290 8.18 1.46 -4.54
N VAL A 291 9.39 1.50 -4.00
CA VAL A 291 10.56 2.05 -4.70
C VAL A 291 10.89 1.21 -5.92
N ILE A 292 10.90 -0.13 -5.80
CA ILE A 292 11.14 -1.04 -6.92
C ILE A 292 10.11 -0.81 -8.04
N ILE A 293 8.82 -0.80 -7.70
CA ILE A 293 7.73 -0.56 -8.65
C ILE A 293 7.87 0.82 -9.29
N GLY A 294 8.17 1.86 -8.50
CA GLY A 294 8.42 3.21 -8.99
C GLY A 294 9.52 3.27 -10.03
N PHE A 295 10.67 2.62 -9.77
CA PHE A 295 11.78 2.53 -10.74
C PHE A 295 11.42 1.77 -12.03
N LEU A 296 10.66 0.68 -11.91
CA LEU A 296 10.24 -0.10 -13.07
C LEU A 296 9.31 0.70 -14.00
N ILE A 297 8.48 1.57 -13.42
CA ILE A 297 7.41 2.26 -14.15
C ILE A 297 7.81 3.67 -14.59
N GLN A 298 8.88 4.28 -14.03
CA GLN A 298 9.31 5.66 -14.37
C GLN A 298 9.39 5.93 -15.88
N LYS A 299 9.83 4.95 -16.68
CA LYS A 299 9.92 5.09 -18.16
C LYS A 299 8.55 5.31 -18.83
N HIS A 300 7.50 4.76 -18.24
CA HIS A 300 6.15 4.85 -18.79
C HIS A 300 5.42 6.11 -18.30
N LEU A 301 5.71 6.56 -17.07
CA LEU A 301 5.18 7.80 -16.51
C LEU A 301 5.63 9.03 -17.29
N VAL A 302 6.93 9.13 -17.61
CA VAL A 302 7.47 10.28 -18.34
C VAL A 302 6.83 10.42 -19.73
N ARG A 303 6.58 9.31 -20.44
CA ARG A 303 5.94 9.33 -21.75
C ARG A 303 4.44 9.64 -21.69
N GLY A 304 3.73 9.16 -20.67
CA GLY A 304 2.30 9.41 -20.50
C GLY A 304 1.97 10.86 -20.11
N LEU A 305 2.78 11.46 -19.24
CA LEU A 305 2.62 12.85 -18.81
C LEU A 305 2.99 13.87 -19.88
N THR A 306 3.96 13.56 -20.77
CA THR A 306 4.38 14.46 -21.83
C THR A 306 3.41 14.48 -23.02
N LEU A 307 2.69 13.38 -23.30
CA LEU A 307 1.66 13.34 -24.36
C LEU A 307 0.39 14.15 -23.97
N GLY A 308 0.07 14.24 -22.68
CA GLY A 308 -1.04 15.08 -22.18
C GLY A 308 -0.70 16.59 -22.14
N ALA A 309 0.58 16.97 -22.13
CA ALA A 309 1.02 18.36 -22.05
C ALA A 309 1.16 19.06 -23.43
N ILE A 310 0.99 18.34 -24.54
CA ILE A 310 1.10 18.88 -25.91
C ILE A 310 -0.30 18.97 -26.55
N LYS A 311 -1.32 19.36 -25.80
CA LYS A 311 -2.56 19.88 -26.40
C LYS A 311 -2.38 21.39 -26.62
N ARG A 312 -2.07 21.77 -27.87
CA ARG A 312 -2.40 23.08 -28.43
C ARG A 312 -3.64 22.93 -29.31
#